data_7079f691a029e82beb6ad9f198326f84
#
_entry.id   7079f691a029e82beb6ad9f198326f84
#
_cell.length_a   1.000
_cell.length_b   1.000
_cell.length_c   1.000
_cell.angle_alpha   90.00
_cell.angle_beta   90.00
_cell.angle_gamma   90.00
#
_symmetry.space_group_name_H-M   'P 1'
#
loop_
_entity.id
_entity.type
_entity.pdbx_description
1 polymer ?
#
loop_
_entity_poly.entity_id
_entity_poly.type
_entity_poly.pdbx_seq_one_letter_code
_entity_poly.pdbx_strand_id
1 'polypeptide(L)'
;MITLRIKYADSTVNITFPCTENTLAAKLMELHASDHEGDPFFVEEVIEPRDIAPFFETQFVDLDEVNYLAKRMESFMDKETNQFFAASTLEGHSTVKDLINLTFSLERYTVVRDVTNLQKVGAAHLLNKRGAMTTEELKSPKMAEIGRELLNSGKGIPTDYGLVFINEENPFNELYTGTTFPEYYYKNAYAIVYLEKGDECECIYLPEDEAAIPKALRRLGCNSLDECSIHMEMSELDDSIIEGIFRSILEGEGLYHLNRFANQIEDCDDARKLAAVMKYAETEDSESLCQLARGIDHFIFIPDVTESEDVGRYWVDKIDELMYSTALEDYIDFTTYGEDMIDAHEGRFIESYGLVCMKEDMELSDVLENNGIGGMNL
;
A
#
# COMPACT_ATOMS: atom_id res chain seq x y z
N MET A 1 9.13 -9.65 5.23
CA MET A 1 9.42 -9.23 6.62
C MET A 1 10.86 -9.50 6.97
N ILE A 2 11.51 -8.57 7.71
CA ILE A 2 12.90 -8.68 8.21
C ILE A 2 12.85 -8.55 9.73
N THR A 3 13.32 -9.55 10.49
CA THR A 3 13.36 -9.48 11.95
C THR A 3 14.81 -9.46 12.43
N LEU A 4 15.19 -8.36 13.08
CA LEU A 4 16.52 -8.12 13.60
C LEU A 4 16.51 -8.08 15.12
N ARG A 5 17.56 -8.61 15.76
CA ARG A 5 17.89 -8.34 17.15
C ARG A 5 18.84 -7.15 17.19
N ILE A 6 18.33 -6.04 17.68
CA ILE A 6 19.06 -4.78 17.80
C ILE A 6 19.61 -4.67 19.22
N LYS A 7 20.87 -4.22 19.33
CA LYS A 7 21.54 -3.99 20.60
C LYS A 7 21.92 -2.53 20.78
N TYR A 8 21.63 -2.02 21.96
CA TYR A 8 22.09 -0.70 22.41
C TYR A 8 22.54 -0.80 23.88
N ALA A 9 23.80 -0.41 24.16
CA ALA A 9 24.43 -0.62 25.46
C ALA A 9 24.32 -2.09 25.95
N ASP A 10 23.69 -2.33 27.07
CA ASP A 10 23.45 -3.66 27.66
C ASP A 10 22.06 -4.24 27.35
N SER A 11 21.24 -3.52 26.59
CA SER A 11 19.88 -3.90 26.25
C SER A 11 19.80 -4.45 24.81
N THR A 12 18.86 -5.38 24.58
CA THR A 12 18.55 -5.91 23.25
C THR A 12 17.05 -5.99 23.05
N VAL A 13 16.59 -5.77 21.82
CA VAL A 13 15.18 -5.91 21.42
C VAL A 13 15.08 -6.55 20.03
N ASN A 14 14.02 -7.30 19.80
CA ASN A 14 13.71 -7.78 18.45
C ASN A 14 12.74 -6.78 17.79
N ILE A 15 13.10 -6.36 16.55
CA ILE A 15 12.28 -5.49 15.73
C ILE A 15 11.98 -6.23 14.43
N THR A 16 10.71 -6.31 14.06
CA THR A 16 10.25 -6.88 12.80
C THR A 16 9.86 -5.75 11.85
N PHE A 17 10.49 -5.72 10.68
CA PHE A 17 10.26 -4.75 9.61
C PHE A 17 9.49 -5.39 8.44
N PRO A 18 8.64 -4.63 7.71
CA PRO A 18 8.34 -3.23 8.00
C PRO A 18 7.49 -3.12 9.27
N CYS A 19 7.65 -1.99 9.94
CA CYS A 19 6.84 -1.63 11.10
C CYS A 19 6.46 -0.15 11.02
N THR A 20 5.43 0.20 11.79
CA THR A 20 5.00 1.59 11.92
C THR A 20 6.01 2.40 12.71
N GLU A 21 6.03 3.73 12.51
CA GLU A 21 6.89 4.63 13.26
C GLU A 21 6.61 4.59 14.78
N ASN A 22 5.33 4.43 15.15
CA ASN A 22 4.93 4.26 16.54
C ASN A 22 5.49 2.96 17.14
N THR A 23 5.49 1.87 16.38
CA THR A 23 6.08 0.59 16.79
C THR A 23 7.59 0.73 16.95
N LEU A 24 8.26 1.40 16.00
CA LEU A 24 9.69 1.65 16.07
C LEU A 24 10.05 2.49 17.30
N ALA A 25 9.34 3.59 17.53
CA ALA A 25 9.52 4.43 18.71
C ALA A 25 9.33 3.65 20.03
N ALA A 26 8.30 2.80 20.12
CA ALA A 26 8.08 1.94 21.28
C ALA A 26 9.25 0.97 21.51
N LYS A 27 9.84 0.41 20.44
CA LYS A 27 11.02 -0.46 20.52
C LYS A 27 12.27 0.28 20.94
N LEU A 28 12.46 1.51 20.48
CA LEU A 28 13.57 2.38 20.94
C LEU A 28 13.41 2.78 22.41
N MET A 29 12.19 2.99 22.89
CA MET A 29 11.94 3.17 24.34
C MET A 29 12.31 1.93 25.15
N GLU A 30 11.96 0.73 24.67
CA GLU A 30 12.33 -0.55 25.29
C GLU A 30 13.86 -0.72 25.37
N LEU A 31 14.59 -0.23 24.37
CA LEU A 31 16.05 -0.18 24.33
C LEU A 31 16.67 0.93 25.19
N HIS A 32 15.88 1.83 25.77
CA HIS A 32 16.35 3.08 26.40
C HIS A 32 17.15 3.98 25.44
N ALA A 33 16.75 4.02 24.18
CA ALA A 33 17.43 4.72 23.08
C ALA A 33 16.52 5.73 22.35
N SER A 34 15.46 6.24 23.00
CA SER A 34 14.50 7.17 22.37
C SER A 34 15.13 8.47 21.87
N ASP A 35 16.20 8.93 22.52
CA ASP A 35 16.91 10.17 22.15
C ASP A 35 17.89 9.94 20.98
N HIS A 36 18.00 8.71 20.47
CA HIS A 36 18.92 8.28 19.43
C HIS A 36 18.20 7.91 18.11
N GLU A 37 16.99 8.40 17.93
CA GLU A 37 16.26 8.23 16.67
C GLU A 37 17.07 8.87 15.51
N GLY A 38 17.33 8.07 14.48
CA GLY A 38 18.17 8.48 13.35
C GLY A 38 19.67 8.18 13.52
N ASP A 39 20.12 7.67 14.69
CA ASP A 39 21.46 7.11 14.82
C ASP A 39 21.52 5.67 14.30
N PRO A 40 22.68 5.20 13.81
CA PRO A 40 22.84 3.81 13.42
C PRO A 40 22.84 2.87 14.64
N PHE A 41 22.11 1.76 14.56
CA PHE A 41 22.01 0.75 15.61
C PHE A 41 22.78 -0.53 15.26
N PHE A 42 23.38 -1.14 16.26
CA PHE A 42 24.13 -2.39 16.10
C PHE A 42 23.17 -3.58 15.99
N VAL A 43 23.30 -4.36 14.92
CA VAL A 43 22.58 -5.61 14.72
C VAL A 43 23.38 -6.76 15.35
N GLU A 44 22.84 -7.34 16.41
CA GLU A 44 23.46 -8.49 17.09
C GLU A 44 23.17 -9.79 16.33
N GLU A 45 21.94 -9.94 15.82
CA GLU A 45 21.50 -11.15 15.11
C GLU A 45 20.39 -10.83 14.11
N VAL A 46 20.40 -11.47 12.95
CA VAL A 46 19.26 -11.56 12.03
C VAL A 46 18.44 -12.80 12.40
N ILE A 47 17.20 -12.62 12.82
CA ILE A 47 16.31 -13.73 13.17
C ILE A 47 15.73 -14.34 11.89
N GLU A 48 15.19 -13.50 11.00
CA GLU A 48 14.64 -13.90 9.70
C GLU A 48 14.61 -12.71 8.71
N PRO A 49 14.75 -12.94 7.39
CA PRO A 49 15.24 -14.19 6.82
C PRO A 49 16.76 -14.34 7.03
N ARG A 50 17.23 -15.56 7.28
CA ARG A 50 18.67 -15.81 7.51
C ARG A 50 19.56 -15.52 6.30
N ASP A 51 18.95 -15.42 5.13
CA ASP A 51 19.62 -15.13 3.87
C ASP A 51 20.32 -13.76 3.86
N ILE A 52 19.79 -12.78 4.63
CA ILE A 52 20.39 -11.46 4.76
C ILE A 52 21.36 -11.32 5.94
N ALA A 53 21.54 -12.37 6.76
CA ALA A 53 22.43 -12.32 7.91
C ALA A 53 23.86 -11.86 7.56
N PRO A 54 24.48 -12.29 6.44
CA PRO A 54 25.83 -11.84 6.08
C PRO A 54 25.95 -10.32 5.86
N PHE A 55 24.84 -9.63 5.60
CA PHE A 55 24.82 -8.19 5.30
C PHE A 55 24.47 -7.33 6.52
N PHE A 56 23.87 -7.92 7.54
CA PHE A 56 23.34 -7.18 8.69
C PHE A 56 24.04 -7.54 10.00
N GLU A 57 24.35 -8.82 10.25
CA GLU A 57 24.92 -9.23 11.52
C GLU A 57 26.28 -8.57 11.79
N THR A 58 26.45 -8.08 13.00
CA THR A 58 27.63 -7.33 13.46
C THR A 58 27.88 -6.01 12.75
N GLN A 59 26.86 -5.44 12.11
CA GLN A 59 26.91 -4.13 11.43
C GLN A 59 26.11 -3.08 12.21
N PHE A 60 26.43 -1.83 11.97
CA PHE A 60 25.56 -0.71 12.34
C PHE A 60 24.68 -0.35 11.16
N VAL A 61 23.38 -0.26 11.38
CA VAL A 61 22.37 0.02 10.34
C VAL A 61 21.50 1.19 10.73
N ASP A 62 21.07 1.96 9.75
CA ASP A 62 19.97 2.91 9.90
C ASP A 62 18.65 2.13 9.85
N LEU A 63 17.79 2.30 10.88
CA LEU A 63 16.54 1.55 10.98
C LEU A 63 15.50 2.04 9.97
N ASP A 64 15.55 3.30 9.53
CA ASP A 64 14.69 3.83 8.48
C ASP A 64 15.04 3.20 7.12
N GLU A 65 16.35 3.01 6.83
CA GLU A 65 16.81 2.26 5.65
C GLU A 65 16.32 0.80 5.67
N VAL A 66 16.40 0.15 6.83
CA VAL A 66 15.90 -1.23 7.00
C VAL A 66 14.40 -1.30 6.80
N ASN A 67 13.66 -0.33 7.36
CA ASN A 67 12.21 -0.26 7.22
C ASN A 67 11.80 -0.06 5.75
N TYR A 68 12.46 0.86 5.05
CA TYR A 68 12.26 1.08 3.63
C TYR A 68 12.56 -0.18 2.80
N LEU A 69 13.72 -0.83 3.03
CA LEU A 69 14.08 -2.08 2.34
C LEU A 69 13.02 -3.17 2.57
N ALA A 70 12.53 -3.31 3.79
CA ALA A 70 11.49 -4.29 4.11
C ALA A 70 10.16 -3.98 3.42
N LYS A 71 9.69 -2.72 3.42
CA LYS A 71 8.51 -2.26 2.65
C LYS A 71 8.68 -2.56 1.15
N ARG A 72 9.85 -2.23 0.59
CA ARG A 72 10.15 -2.52 -0.82
C ARG A 72 10.10 -4.01 -1.14
N MET A 73 10.61 -4.86 -0.26
CA MET A 73 10.58 -6.31 -0.42
C MET A 73 9.17 -6.92 -0.33
N GLU A 74 8.22 -6.27 0.35
CA GLU A 74 6.81 -6.71 0.38
C GLU A 74 6.14 -6.61 -1.00
N SER A 75 6.60 -5.71 -1.85
CA SER A 75 6.13 -5.59 -3.24
C SER A 75 6.69 -6.68 -4.18
N PHE A 76 7.63 -7.51 -3.70
CA PHE A 76 8.24 -8.54 -4.54
C PHE A 76 7.30 -9.71 -4.78
N MET A 77 7.31 -10.20 -6.02
CA MET A 77 6.81 -11.54 -6.32
C MET A 77 7.83 -12.59 -5.85
N ASP A 78 7.40 -13.84 -5.64
CA ASP A 78 8.28 -14.96 -5.23
C ASP A 78 9.55 -15.09 -6.09
N LYS A 79 9.45 -14.79 -7.38
CA LYS A 79 10.57 -14.82 -8.30
C LYS A 79 11.59 -13.73 -7.97
N GLU A 80 11.14 -12.53 -7.67
CA GLU A 80 11.99 -11.37 -7.38
C GLU A 80 12.69 -11.53 -6.03
N THR A 81 12.01 -12.09 -5.03
CA THR A 81 12.60 -12.41 -3.74
C THR A 81 13.81 -13.34 -3.90
N ASN A 82 13.66 -14.43 -4.68
CA ASN A 82 14.77 -15.34 -4.96
C ASN A 82 15.90 -14.68 -5.76
N GLN A 83 15.54 -13.80 -6.69
CA GLN A 83 16.48 -13.07 -7.52
C GLN A 83 17.30 -12.09 -6.68
N PHE A 84 16.63 -11.42 -5.74
CA PHE A 84 17.27 -10.52 -4.77
C PHE A 84 18.31 -11.24 -3.92
N PHE A 85 17.94 -12.36 -3.27
CA PHE A 85 18.89 -13.11 -2.43
C PHE A 85 20.04 -13.70 -3.24
N ALA A 86 19.77 -14.22 -4.44
CA ALA A 86 20.80 -14.74 -5.31
C ALA A 86 21.80 -13.64 -5.74
N ALA A 87 21.29 -12.47 -6.10
CA ALA A 87 22.09 -11.34 -6.53
C ALA A 87 22.88 -10.72 -5.37
N SER A 88 22.28 -10.56 -4.18
CA SER A 88 22.95 -10.02 -3.00
C SER A 88 24.16 -10.89 -2.59
N THR A 89 24.01 -12.23 -2.66
CA THR A 89 25.11 -13.16 -2.40
C THR A 89 26.23 -13.04 -3.44
N LEU A 90 25.85 -12.81 -4.71
CA LEU A 90 26.80 -12.72 -5.82
C LEU A 90 27.65 -11.45 -5.78
N GLU A 91 27.01 -10.30 -5.57
CA GLU A 91 27.66 -9.00 -5.60
C GLU A 91 28.46 -8.71 -4.31
N GLY A 92 28.20 -9.46 -3.23
CA GLY A 92 28.89 -9.27 -1.94
C GLY A 92 28.60 -7.89 -1.34
N HIS A 93 27.39 -7.37 -1.53
CA HIS A 93 26.94 -6.11 -0.95
C HIS A 93 27.13 -6.10 0.56
N SER A 94 27.55 -4.97 1.12
CA SER A 94 27.95 -4.86 2.52
C SER A 94 27.12 -3.83 3.32
N THR A 95 26.24 -3.10 2.66
CA THR A 95 25.44 -2.04 3.29
C THR A 95 23.96 -2.16 2.95
N VAL A 96 23.09 -1.64 3.83
CA VAL A 96 21.64 -1.57 3.56
C VAL A 96 21.38 -0.74 2.30
N LYS A 97 22.11 0.35 2.10
CA LYS A 97 22.08 1.16 0.88
C LYS A 97 22.28 0.33 -0.39
N ASP A 98 23.29 -0.55 -0.41
CA ASP A 98 23.55 -1.41 -1.57
C ASP A 98 22.38 -2.36 -1.83
N LEU A 99 21.79 -2.90 -0.76
CA LEU A 99 20.60 -3.76 -0.86
C LEU A 99 19.37 -3.01 -1.37
N ILE A 100 19.17 -1.74 -0.95
CA ILE A 100 18.11 -0.89 -1.48
C ILE A 100 18.31 -0.71 -3.00
N ASN A 101 19.50 -0.32 -3.45
CA ASN A 101 19.81 -0.16 -4.87
C ASN A 101 19.66 -1.45 -5.67
N LEU A 102 19.98 -2.59 -5.06
CA LEU A 102 19.78 -3.89 -5.68
C LEU A 102 18.30 -4.17 -5.98
N THR A 103 17.36 -3.70 -5.14
CA THR A 103 15.93 -3.88 -5.40
C THR A 103 15.45 -3.23 -6.70
N PHE A 104 16.17 -2.23 -7.20
CA PHE A 104 15.92 -1.51 -8.46
C PHE A 104 16.76 -2.00 -9.64
N SER A 105 17.50 -3.09 -9.45
CA SER A 105 18.43 -3.63 -10.44
C SER A 105 18.25 -5.14 -10.66
N LEU A 106 17.10 -5.70 -10.26
CA LEU A 106 16.87 -7.15 -10.32
C LEU A 106 16.88 -7.70 -11.74
N GLU A 107 16.47 -6.93 -12.74
CA GLU A 107 16.50 -7.30 -14.15
C GLU A 107 17.93 -7.58 -14.68
N ARG A 108 18.94 -7.11 -13.97
CA ARG A 108 20.35 -7.42 -14.23
C ARG A 108 20.69 -8.89 -13.99
N TYR A 109 19.88 -9.62 -13.21
CA TYR A 109 20.20 -10.98 -12.76
C TYR A 109 19.15 -11.98 -13.23
N THR A 110 19.56 -12.98 -14.00
CA THR A 110 18.69 -14.11 -14.37
C THR A 110 19.02 -15.30 -13.48
N VAL A 111 18.07 -15.73 -12.65
CA VAL A 111 18.23 -16.90 -11.76
C VAL A 111 17.56 -18.12 -12.38
N VAL A 112 18.34 -19.17 -12.62
CA VAL A 112 17.90 -20.43 -13.22
C VAL A 112 17.96 -21.54 -12.14
N ARG A 113 16.78 -22.00 -11.70
CA ARG A 113 16.68 -23.12 -10.74
C ARG A 113 16.65 -24.48 -11.42
N ASP A 114 15.94 -24.57 -12.53
CA ASP A 114 15.77 -25.81 -13.32
C ASP A 114 16.45 -25.68 -14.67
N VAL A 115 17.63 -26.25 -14.80
CA VAL A 115 18.41 -26.27 -16.02
C VAL A 115 17.90 -27.27 -17.05
N THR A 116 16.94 -28.15 -16.71
CA THR A 116 16.41 -29.18 -17.60
C THR A 116 15.41 -28.63 -18.60
N ASN A 117 14.72 -27.56 -18.27
CA ASN A 117 13.73 -26.92 -19.13
C ASN A 117 14.32 -25.69 -19.86
N LEU A 118 15.03 -25.97 -20.97
CA LEU A 118 15.70 -24.92 -21.76
C LEU A 118 14.76 -23.80 -22.23
N GLN A 119 13.49 -24.14 -22.54
CA GLN A 119 12.52 -23.13 -22.96
C GLN A 119 12.21 -22.14 -21.83
N LYS A 120 12.01 -22.61 -20.60
CA LYS A 120 11.81 -21.76 -19.44
C LYS A 120 13.06 -20.94 -19.13
N VAL A 121 14.25 -21.52 -19.26
CA VAL A 121 15.53 -20.81 -19.08
C VAL A 121 15.65 -19.63 -20.04
N GLY A 122 15.45 -19.86 -21.32
CA GLY A 122 15.53 -18.80 -22.33
C GLY A 122 14.45 -17.74 -22.18
N ALA A 123 13.22 -18.15 -21.85
CA ALA A 123 12.13 -17.22 -21.59
C ALA A 123 12.42 -16.34 -20.37
N ALA A 124 12.90 -16.92 -19.26
CA ALA A 124 13.28 -16.17 -18.05
C ALA A 124 14.40 -15.17 -18.33
N HIS A 125 15.41 -15.56 -19.10
CA HIS A 125 16.52 -14.68 -19.46
C HIS A 125 16.04 -13.49 -20.31
N LEU A 126 15.26 -13.74 -21.38
CA LEU A 126 14.76 -12.67 -22.24
C LEU A 126 13.76 -11.77 -21.52
N LEU A 127 12.89 -12.34 -20.69
CA LEU A 127 11.94 -11.55 -19.91
C LEU A 127 12.67 -10.57 -18.97
N ASN A 128 13.69 -11.04 -18.27
CA ASN A 128 14.51 -10.17 -17.43
C ASN A 128 15.22 -9.08 -18.24
N LYS A 129 15.78 -9.46 -19.40
CA LYS A 129 16.52 -8.52 -20.25
C LYS A 129 15.65 -7.45 -20.91
N ARG A 130 14.38 -7.74 -21.21
CA ARG A 130 13.47 -6.87 -21.97
C ARG A 130 12.32 -6.26 -21.16
N GLY A 131 12.08 -6.77 -19.96
CA GLY A 131 10.95 -6.37 -19.11
C GLY A 131 9.61 -6.99 -19.52
N ALA A 132 9.35 -7.19 -20.81
CA ALA A 132 8.10 -7.75 -21.31
C ALA A 132 8.29 -8.66 -22.53
N MET A 133 7.38 -9.64 -22.68
CA MET A 133 7.32 -10.55 -23.83
C MET A 133 5.87 -10.91 -24.14
N THR A 134 5.57 -11.13 -25.41
CA THR A 134 4.25 -11.64 -25.82
C THR A 134 4.11 -13.14 -25.54
N THR A 135 2.86 -13.61 -25.44
CA THR A 135 2.56 -15.04 -25.25
C THR A 135 3.09 -15.90 -26.41
N GLU A 136 3.15 -15.35 -27.62
CA GLU A 136 3.65 -16.03 -28.82
C GLU A 136 5.17 -16.18 -28.76
N GLU A 137 5.89 -15.13 -28.35
CA GLU A 137 7.33 -15.20 -28.13
C GLU A 137 7.70 -16.23 -27.08
N LEU A 138 6.97 -16.26 -25.93
CA LEU A 138 7.19 -17.24 -24.85
C LEU A 138 7.03 -18.70 -25.34
N LYS A 139 6.14 -18.96 -26.28
CA LYS A 139 5.91 -20.30 -26.86
C LYS A 139 6.85 -20.63 -28.01
N SER A 140 7.67 -19.69 -28.47
CA SER A 140 8.56 -19.90 -29.62
C SER A 140 9.65 -20.93 -29.31
N PRO A 141 9.97 -21.84 -30.23
CA PRO A 141 11.11 -22.77 -30.10
C PRO A 141 12.46 -22.08 -29.88
N LYS A 142 12.59 -20.82 -30.30
CA LYS A 142 13.80 -20.00 -30.08
C LYS A 142 14.16 -19.87 -28.61
N MET A 143 13.18 -19.94 -27.69
CA MET A 143 13.44 -19.88 -26.27
C MET A 143 14.35 -21.02 -25.81
N ALA A 144 14.16 -22.23 -26.33
CA ALA A 144 15.02 -23.37 -26.01
C ALA A 144 16.45 -23.21 -26.56
N GLU A 145 16.62 -22.55 -27.70
CA GLU A 145 17.95 -22.23 -28.26
C GLU A 145 18.67 -21.22 -27.36
N ILE A 146 18.01 -20.13 -27.01
CA ILE A 146 18.53 -19.10 -26.10
C ILE A 146 18.90 -19.69 -24.74
N GLY A 147 18.04 -20.54 -24.18
CA GLY A 147 18.32 -21.22 -22.91
C GLY A 147 19.55 -22.12 -22.99
N ARG A 148 19.73 -22.83 -24.12
CA ARG A 148 20.92 -23.65 -24.35
C ARG A 148 22.18 -22.81 -24.49
N GLU A 149 22.12 -21.71 -25.23
CA GLU A 149 23.24 -20.77 -25.39
C GLU A 149 23.65 -20.17 -24.06
N LEU A 150 22.67 -19.74 -23.23
CA LEU A 150 22.92 -19.19 -21.91
C LEU A 150 23.65 -20.20 -21.02
N LEU A 151 23.13 -21.43 -20.92
CA LEU A 151 23.75 -22.47 -20.10
C LEU A 151 25.14 -22.87 -20.62
N ASN A 152 25.33 -22.92 -21.94
CA ASN A 152 26.62 -23.25 -22.57
C ASN A 152 27.64 -22.10 -22.49
N SER A 153 27.22 -20.90 -22.16
CA SER A 153 28.12 -19.74 -22.05
C SER A 153 29.19 -19.91 -20.96
N GLY A 154 28.94 -20.79 -19.97
CA GLY A 154 29.81 -20.98 -18.82
C GLY A 154 29.83 -19.80 -17.85
N LYS A 155 28.98 -18.77 -18.06
CA LYS A 155 28.90 -17.57 -17.22
C LYS A 155 28.00 -17.71 -16.00
N GLY A 156 27.29 -18.84 -15.85
CA GLY A 156 26.41 -19.09 -14.72
C GLY A 156 27.21 -19.30 -13.43
N ILE A 157 26.90 -18.53 -12.40
CA ILE A 157 27.51 -18.60 -11.09
C ILE A 157 26.56 -19.36 -10.17
N PRO A 158 26.99 -20.47 -9.54
CA PRO A 158 26.14 -21.23 -8.64
C PRO A 158 25.93 -20.51 -7.31
N THR A 159 24.67 -20.44 -6.88
CA THR A 159 24.24 -19.96 -5.56
C THR A 159 23.27 -20.96 -4.95
N ASP A 160 22.91 -20.79 -3.68
CA ASP A 160 21.88 -21.61 -3.03
C ASP A 160 20.48 -21.46 -3.68
N TYR A 161 20.30 -20.40 -4.47
CA TYR A 161 19.07 -20.08 -5.20
C TYR A 161 19.03 -20.59 -6.65
N GLY A 162 20.14 -21.14 -7.15
CA GLY A 162 20.31 -21.61 -8.51
C GLY A 162 21.51 -21.00 -9.23
N LEU A 163 21.57 -21.16 -10.55
CA LEU A 163 22.58 -20.50 -11.38
C LEU A 163 22.17 -19.06 -11.68
N VAL A 164 23.03 -18.13 -11.36
CA VAL A 164 22.83 -16.69 -11.63
C VAL A 164 23.65 -16.27 -12.85
N PHE A 165 23.00 -15.60 -13.78
CA PHE A 165 23.62 -14.99 -14.95
C PHE A 165 23.46 -13.48 -14.89
N ILE A 166 24.53 -12.75 -15.03
CA ILE A 166 24.53 -11.28 -15.07
C ILE A 166 24.20 -10.82 -16.49
N ASN A 167 23.16 -10.01 -16.64
CA ASN A 167 22.79 -9.34 -17.90
C ASN A 167 23.58 -8.03 -18.00
N GLU A 168 24.77 -8.08 -18.59
CA GLU A 168 25.70 -6.93 -18.66
C GLU A 168 25.11 -5.70 -19.38
N GLU A 169 24.06 -5.91 -20.20
CA GLU A 169 23.37 -4.81 -20.89
C GLU A 169 22.46 -3.99 -19.96
N ASN A 170 22.04 -4.56 -18.81
CA ASN A 170 21.25 -3.87 -17.82
C ASN A 170 22.20 -3.27 -16.77
N PRO A 171 22.27 -1.94 -16.63
CA PRO A 171 23.14 -1.30 -15.65
C PRO A 171 22.68 -1.62 -14.22
N PHE A 172 23.60 -1.49 -13.27
CA PHE A 172 23.24 -1.40 -11.87
C PHE A 172 22.79 0.04 -11.60
N ASN A 173 21.57 0.19 -11.06
CA ASN A 173 20.95 1.49 -10.83
C ASN A 173 21.20 1.94 -9.38
N GLU A 174 22.08 2.93 -9.19
CA GLU A 174 22.27 3.57 -7.89
C GLU A 174 21.28 4.73 -7.72
N LEU A 175 20.02 4.41 -7.42
CA LEU A 175 18.96 5.41 -7.21
C LEU A 175 19.01 6.00 -5.80
N TYR A 176 19.32 5.18 -4.80
CA TYR A 176 19.45 5.62 -3.42
C TYR A 176 20.88 6.07 -3.13
N THR A 177 21.06 7.33 -2.80
CA THR A 177 22.37 7.93 -2.51
C THR A 177 22.70 8.01 -1.02
N GLY A 178 21.73 7.71 -0.15
CA GLY A 178 21.83 7.80 1.32
C GLY A 178 21.12 9.02 1.89
N THR A 179 20.24 9.66 1.10
CA THR A 179 19.43 10.83 1.50
C THR A 179 17.95 10.54 1.34
N THR A 180 17.35 10.89 0.21
CA THR A 180 15.95 10.68 -0.10
C THR A 180 15.70 9.27 -0.63
N PHE A 181 14.62 8.62 -0.20
CA PHE A 181 14.28 7.28 -0.65
C PHE A 181 13.68 7.30 -2.06
N PRO A 182 14.12 6.40 -2.97
CA PRO A 182 13.55 6.28 -4.30
C PRO A 182 12.08 5.86 -4.27
N GLU A 183 11.30 6.39 -5.20
CA GLU A 183 9.92 5.92 -5.42
C GLU A 183 9.88 4.46 -5.87
N TYR A 184 8.84 3.73 -5.44
CA TYR A 184 8.52 2.39 -5.93
C TYR A 184 7.01 2.15 -5.96
N TYR A 185 6.54 1.21 -6.77
CA TYR A 185 5.14 0.81 -6.75
C TYR A 185 4.79 0.09 -5.45
N TYR A 186 3.87 0.67 -4.68
CA TYR A 186 3.36 0.07 -3.45
C TYR A 186 1.84 -0.18 -3.58
N LYS A 187 1.49 -1.45 -3.72
CA LYS A 187 0.12 -1.90 -4.04
C LYS A 187 -0.95 -1.54 -3.01
N ASN A 188 -0.55 -1.27 -1.77
CA ASN A 188 -1.48 -0.98 -0.68
C ASN A 188 -1.68 0.52 -0.44
N ALA A 189 -1.01 1.40 -1.20
CA ALA A 189 -1.23 2.82 -1.09
C ALA A 189 -2.49 3.25 -1.86
N TYR A 190 -3.33 4.09 -1.26
CA TYR A 190 -4.43 4.77 -1.95
C TYR A 190 -3.93 5.92 -2.81
N ALA A 191 -2.95 6.64 -2.29
CA ALA A 191 -2.31 7.73 -3.00
C ALA A 191 -0.83 7.84 -2.63
N ILE A 192 -0.05 8.40 -3.54
CA ILE A 192 1.35 8.78 -3.31
C ILE A 192 1.41 10.30 -3.29
N VAL A 193 1.89 10.86 -2.18
CA VAL A 193 2.14 12.29 -2.06
C VAL A 193 3.63 12.55 -2.20
N TYR A 194 3.99 13.36 -3.16
CA TYR A 194 5.36 13.75 -3.46
C TYR A 194 5.66 15.06 -2.75
N LEU A 195 6.74 15.05 -1.97
CA LEU A 195 7.33 16.23 -1.34
C LEU A 195 8.62 16.56 -2.09
N GLU A 196 8.69 17.73 -2.72
CA GLU A 196 9.82 18.10 -3.58
C GLU A 196 10.52 19.35 -3.10
N LYS A 197 11.86 19.35 -3.11
CA LYS A 197 12.70 20.50 -2.85
C LYS A 197 13.90 20.52 -3.80
N GLY A 198 13.88 21.41 -4.78
CA GLY A 198 14.89 21.44 -5.83
C GLY A 198 14.82 20.17 -6.69
N ASP A 199 15.91 19.40 -6.71
CA ASP A 199 15.98 18.13 -7.45
C ASP A 199 15.73 16.91 -6.57
N GLU A 200 15.46 17.10 -5.27
CA GLU A 200 15.21 16.02 -4.30
C GLU A 200 13.71 15.80 -4.15
N CYS A 201 13.32 14.55 -4.01
CA CYS A 201 11.92 14.13 -3.83
C CYS A 201 11.82 13.04 -2.76
N GLU A 202 10.79 13.10 -1.92
CA GLU A 202 10.38 12.05 -0.99
C GLU A 202 8.92 11.68 -1.25
N CYS A 203 8.59 10.40 -1.15
CA CYS A 203 7.26 9.88 -1.36
C CYS A 203 6.61 9.46 -0.04
N ILE A 204 5.40 9.95 0.22
CA ILE A 204 4.54 9.50 1.32
C ILE A 204 3.44 8.62 0.72
N TYR A 205 3.40 7.36 1.11
CA TYR A 205 2.41 6.38 0.65
C TYR A 205 1.23 6.35 1.61
N LEU A 206 0.11 6.92 1.23
CA LEU A 206 -1.07 7.02 2.08
C LEU A 206 -1.93 5.74 2.06
N PRO A 207 -2.42 5.25 3.22
CA PRO A 207 -2.19 5.81 4.57
C PRO A 207 -0.79 5.50 5.12
N GLU A 208 -0.27 6.40 5.96
CA GLU A 208 1.03 6.25 6.61
C GLU A 208 0.94 6.78 8.05
N ASP A 209 1.90 6.42 8.92
CA ASP A 209 2.03 7.03 10.24
C ASP A 209 2.31 8.54 10.14
N GLU A 210 1.68 9.35 11.01
CA GLU A 210 1.93 10.80 11.02
C GLU A 210 3.42 11.15 11.24
N ALA A 211 4.16 10.32 11.99
CA ALA A 211 5.59 10.50 12.25
C ALA A 211 6.48 10.29 11.00
N ALA A 212 5.99 9.65 9.95
CA ALA A 212 6.72 9.49 8.70
C ALA A 212 6.91 10.83 7.96
N ILE A 213 5.92 11.74 8.06
CA ILE A 213 5.97 13.05 7.40
C ILE A 213 7.14 13.91 7.90
N PRO A 214 7.36 14.13 9.21
CA PRO A 214 8.54 14.86 9.71
C PRO A 214 9.87 14.20 9.33
N LYS A 215 9.92 12.87 9.24
CA LYS A 215 11.13 12.14 8.80
C LYS A 215 11.44 12.40 7.33
N ALA A 216 10.43 12.37 6.45
CA ALA A 216 10.57 12.71 5.05
C ALA A 216 11.04 14.16 4.86
N LEU A 217 10.45 15.12 5.60
CA LEU A 217 10.88 16.52 5.59
C LEU A 217 12.35 16.66 6.02
N ARG A 218 12.77 15.92 7.07
CA ARG A 218 14.16 15.95 7.54
C ARG A 218 15.13 15.44 6.47
N ARG A 219 14.80 14.37 5.73
CA ARG A 219 15.60 13.84 4.63
C ARG A 219 15.73 14.85 3.48
N LEU A 220 14.65 15.60 3.20
CA LEU A 220 14.65 16.72 2.24
C LEU A 220 15.37 17.97 2.75
N GLY A 221 15.80 18.00 4.02
CA GLY A 221 16.33 19.21 4.66
C GLY A 221 15.31 20.33 4.79
N CYS A 222 14.02 19.98 4.98
CA CYS A 222 12.91 20.90 5.27
C CYS A 222 12.56 20.88 6.76
N ASN A 223 12.11 22.03 7.29
CA ASN A 223 11.61 22.14 8.66
C ASN A 223 10.08 22.10 8.71
N SER A 224 9.42 22.40 7.58
CA SER A 224 7.96 22.40 7.46
C SER A 224 7.54 22.06 6.02
N LEU A 225 6.25 21.72 5.85
CA LEU A 225 5.65 21.47 4.53
C LEU A 225 5.70 22.69 3.61
N ASP A 226 5.72 23.92 4.17
CA ASP A 226 5.79 25.15 3.39
C ASP A 226 7.13 25.33 2.64
N GLU A 227 8.15 24.57 2.99
CA GLU A 227 9.49 24.64 2.34
C GLU A 227 9.61 23.70 1.13
N CYS A 228 8.59 22.90 0.83
CA CYS A 228 8.55 21.98 -0.31
C CYS A 228 7.29 22.19 -1.14
N SER A 229 7.36 21.81 -2.42
CA SER A 229 6.17 21.65 -3.25
C SER A 229 5.54 20.29 -2.97
N ILE A 230 4.20 20.25 -3.03
CA ILE A 230 3.42 19.05 -2.74
C ILE A 230 2.51 18.76 -3.92
N HIS A 231 2.58 17.55 -4.44
CA HIS A 231 1.60 17.04 -5.40
C HIS A 231 1.24 15.60 -5.08
N MET A 232 0.16 15.09 -5.65
CA MET A 232 -0.39 13.79 -5.32
C MET A 232 -0.80 13.04 -6.57
N GLU A 233 -0.54 11.73 -6.60
CA GLU A 233 -1.07 10.78 -7.57
C GLU A 233 -1.89 9.72 -6.85
N MET A 234 -3.08 9.41 -7.38
CA MET A 234 -3.88 8.30 -6.88
C MET A 234 -3.33 6.98 -7.42
N SER A 235 -3.29 5.94 -6.58
CA SER A 235 -2.87 4.63 -7.06
C SER A 235 -4.04 3.90 -7.76
N GLU A 236 -4.74 2.98 -7.18
CA GLU A 236 -5.72 2.15 -7.91
C GLU A 236 -7.19 2.37 -7.47
N LEU A 237 -7.54 3.52 -6.91
CA LEU A 237 -8.94 3.82 -6.62
C LEU A 237 -9.64 4.24 -7.92
N ASP A 238 -10.54 3.38 -8.41
CA ASP A 238 -11.35 3.65 -9.61
C ASP A 238 -12.43 4.74 -9.42
N ASP A 239 -12.57 5.32 -8.22
CA ASP A 239 -13.63 6.27 -7.92
C ASP A 239 -13.15 7.73 -7.98
N SER A 240 -13.60 8.44 -9.01
CA SER A 240 -13.27 9.85 -9.24
C SER A 240 -13.74 10.80 -8.12
N ILE A 241 -14.72 10.38 -7.30
CA ILE A 241 -15.20 11.18 -6.17
C ILE A 241 -14.18 11.09 -5.03
N ILE A 242 -13.69 9.89 -4.72
CA ILE A 242 -12.64 9.71 -3.70
C ILE A 242 -11.39 10.49 -4.09
N GLU A 243 -10.98 10.43 -5.38
CA GLU A 243 -9.87 11.27 -5.87
C GLU A 243 -10.13 12.76 -5.65
N GLY A 244 -11.33 13.23 -5.99
CA GLY A 244 -11.72 14.63 -5.80
C GLY A 244 -11.66 15.05 -4.32
N ILE A 245 -12.11 14.19 -3.40
CA ILE A 245 -12.06 14.42 -1.96
C ILE A 245 -10.62 14.50 -1.48
N PHE A 246 -9.75 13.56 -1.88
CA PHE A 246 -8.32 13.58 -1.53
C PHE A 246 -7.66 14.87 -1.96
N ARG A 247 -7.91 15.33 -3.19
CA ARG A 247 -7.39 16.63 -3.70
C ARG A 247 -7.91 17.81 -2.92
N SER A 248 -9.21 17.85 -2.63
CA SER A 248 -9.83 18.92 -1.85
C SER A 248 -9.24 19.04 -0.45
N ILE A 249 -9.08 17.92 0.27
CA ILE A 249 -8.46 17.90 1.59
C ILE A 249 -7.00 18.35 1.50
N LEU A 250 -6.22 17.85 0.55
CA LEU A 250 -4.82 18.23 0.41
C LEU A 250 -4.66 19.73 0.17
N GLU A 251 -5.46 20.30 -0.72
CA GLU A 251 -5.41 21.72 -1.10
C GLU A 251 -5.97 22.64 -0.01
N GLY A 252 -7.03 22.21 0.69
CA GLY A 252 -7.73 23.03 1.68
C GLY A 252 -7.17 22.89 3.11
N GLU A 253 -6.84 21.68 3.53
CA GLU A 253 -6.49 21.36 4.92
C GLU A 253 -5.06 20.79 5.07
N GLY A 254 -4.46 20.30 3.98
CA GLY A 254 -3.08 19.85 3.91
C GLY A 254 -2.86 18.37 4.19
N LEU A 255 -1.58 17.95 4.12
CA LEU A 255 -1.17 16.54 4.12
C LEU A 255 -1.54 15.78 5.40
N TYR A 256 -1.45 16.40 6.58
CA TYR A 256 -1.78 15.71 7.83
C TYR A 256 -3.26 15.33 7.92
N HIS A 257 -4.15 16.21 7.46
CA HIS A 257 -5.58 15.95 7.40
C HIS A 257 -5.90 14.88 6.37
N LEU A 258 -5.27 14.95 5.20
CA LEU A 258 -5.39 13.94 4.17
C LEU A 258 -4.94 12.56 4.66
N ASN A 259 -3.77 12.48 5.34
CA ASN A 259 -3.27 11.22 5.86
C ASN A 259 -4.21 10.63 6.94
N ARG A 260 -4.77 11.49 7.82
CA ARG A 260 -5.76 11.05 8.80
C ARG A 260 -7.00 10.47 8.13
N PHE A 261 -7.49 11.12 7.08
CA PHE A 261 -8.63 10.64 6.30
C PHE A 261 -8.29 9.30 5.61
N ALA A 262 -7.14 9.19 4.97
CA ALA A 262 -6.68 7.96 4.33
C ALA A 262 -6.59 6.78 5.32
N ASN A 263 -6.06 7.00 6.54
CA ASN A 263 -6.05 5.99 7.61
C ASN A 263 -7.47 5.59 8.04
N GLN A 264 -8.42 6.54 8.04
CA GLN A 264 -9.78 6.25 8.45
C GLN A 264 -10.54 5.40 7.46
N ILE A 265 -10.24 5.52 6.16
CA ILE A 265 -10.93 4.75 5.12
C ILE A 265 -10.24 3.41 4.82
N GLU A 266 -9.08 3.12 5.42
CA GLU A 266 -8.36 1.86 5.20
C GLU A 266 -9.21 0.63 5.57
N ASP A 267 -10.02 0.74 6.61
CA ASP A 267 -10.94 -0.32 7.06
C ASP A 267 -12.28 -0.34 6.32
N CYS A 268 -12.46 0.50 5.28
CA CYS A 268 -13.72 0.60 4.57
C CYS A 268 -13.77 -0.38 3.38
N ASP A 269 -14.46 -1.51 3.56
CA ASP A 269 -14.55 -2.58 2.56
C ASP A 269 -15.32 -2.20 1.28
N ASP A 270 -16.15 -1.14 1.31
CA ASP A 270 -16.99 -0.70 0.19
C ASP A 270 -16.74 0.77 -0.16
N ALA A 271 -15.75 1.02 -1.00
CA ALA A 271 -15.39 2.35 -1.48
C ALA A 271 -16.56 3.04 -2.22
N ARG A 272 -17.40 2.28 -2.95
CA ARG A 272 -18.55 2.82 -3.68
C ARG A 272 -19.65 3.31 -2.72
N LYS A 273 -19.92 2.56 -1.64
CA LYS A 273 -20.82 2.99 -0.57
C LYS A 273 -20.30 4.25 0.11
N LEU A 274 -18.99 4.28 0.44
CA LEU A 274 -18.35 5.43 1.07
C LEU A 274 -18.50 6.70 0.19
N ALA A 275 -18.19 6.61 -1.08
CA ALA A 275 -18.33 7.71 -2.02
C ALA A 275 -19.79 8.20 -2.12
N ALA A 276 -20.76 7.28 -2.16
CA ALA A 276 -22.18 7.62 -2.19
C ALA A 276 -22.63 8.34 -0.90
N VAL A 277 -22.18 7.85 0.29
CA VAL A 277 -22.48 8.47 1.59
C VAL A 277 -21.88 9.86 1.72
N MET A 278 -20.64 10.05 1.28
CA MET A 278 -20.00 11.38 1.27
C MET A 278 -20.76 12.38 0.41
N LYS A 279 -21.23 11.93 -0.76
CA LYS A 279 -22.06 12.76 -1.63
C LYS A 279 -23.46 13.00 -1.06
N TYR A 280 -24.04 12.05 -0.34
CA TYR A 280 -25.31 12.18 0.38
C TYR A 280 -25.21 13.26 1.47
N ALA A 281 -24.12 13.27 2.24
CA ALA A 281 -23.92 14.21 3.33
C ALA A 281 -23.57 15.64 2.90
N GLU A 282 -23.13 15.83 1.63
CA GLU A 282 -22.74 17.14 1.07
C GLU A 282 -21.70 17.89 1.93
N THR A 283 -20.76 17.17 2.53
CA THR A 283 -19.69 17.74 3.36
C THR A 283 -18.33 17.55 2.69
N GLU A 284 -17.43 18.50 2.90
CA GLU A 284 -16.10 18.54 2.27
C GLU A 284 -14.96 18.62 3.29
N ASP A 285 -15.25 18.91 4.56
CA ASP A 285 -14.21 18.98 5.60
C ASP A 285 -13.78 17.60 6.07
N SER A 286 -12.48 17.44 6.30
CA SER A 286 -11.87 16.13 6.59
C SER A 286 -12.37 15.49 7.90
N GLU A 287 -12.73 16.28 8.91
CA GLU A 287 -13.25 15.76 10.18
C GLU A 287 -14.61 15.11 9.99
N SER A 288 -15.55 15.81 9.31
CA SER A 288 -16.86 15.28 8.97
C SER A 288 -16.73 14.05 8.08
N LEU A 289 -15.84 14.04 7.09
CA LEU A 289 -15.59 12.90 6.23
C LEU A 289 -15.05 11.69 7.00
N CYS A 290 -14.17 11.89 7.99
CA CYS A 290 -13.72 10.84 8.89
C CYS A 290 -14.85 10.28 9.75
N GLN A 291 -15.80 11.13 10.19
CA GLN A 291 -16.96 10.70 10.96
C GLN A 291 -17.91 9.84 10.10
N LEU A 292 -18.16 10.22 8.86
CA LEU A 292 -18.94 9.43 7.91
C LEU A 292 -18.31 8.06 7.65
N ALA A 293 -17.00 8.02 7.46
CA ALA A 293 -16.27 6.76 7.26
C ALA A 293 -16.39 5.82 8.48
N ARG A 294 -16.25 6.36 9.71
CA ARG A 294 -16.47 5.59 10.95
C ARG A 294 -17.90 5.12 11.12
N GLY A 295 -18.85 5.96 10.73
CA GLY A 295 -20.28 5.71 10.84
C GLY A 295 -20.88 5.03 9.60
N ILE A 296 -20.09 4.50 8.69
CA ILE A 296 -20.55 3.95 7.40
C ILE A 296 -21.63 2.85 7.57
N ASP A 297 -21.58 2.13 8.69
CA ASP A 297 -22.55 1.10 9.02
C ASP A 297 -23.93 1.64 9.40
N HIS A 298 -24.07 2.94 9.67
CA HIS A 298 -25.36 3.58 9.93
C HIS A 298 -26.13 3.92 8.65
N PHE A 299 -25.51 3.72 7.50
CA PHE A 299 -26.12 3.96 6.20
C PHE A 299 -26.53 2.64 5.52
N ILE A 300 -27.68 2.68 4.85
CA ILE A 300 -28.12 1.68 3.88
C ILE A 300 -27.75 2.20 2.50
N PHE A 301 -27.05 1.41 1.70
CA PHE A 301 -26.74 1.72 0.32
C PHE A 301 -27.36 0.67 -0.60
N ILE A 302 -28.19 1.12 -1.54
CA ILE A 302 -28.81 0.28 -2.56
C ILE A 302 -28.22 0.70 -3.91
N PRO A 303 -27.27 -0.09 -4.45
CA PRO A 303 -26.58 0.28 -5.69
C PRO A 303 -27.51 0.19 -6.91
N ASP A 304 -27.22 1.03 -7.90
CA ASP A 304 -27.77 0.99 -9.26
C ASP A 304 -29.31 1.18 -9.36
N VAL A 305 -29.98 1.60 -8.28
CA VAL A 305 -31.42 1.94 -8.31
C VAL A 305 -31.63 3.40 -8.66
N THR A 306 -32.67 3.68 -9.45
CA THR A 306 -33.03 5.04 -9.89
C THR A 306 -34.50 5.37 -9.68
N GLU A 307 -35.33 4.39 -9.35
CA GLU A 307 -36.78 4.52 -9.20
C GLU A 307 -37.26 3.88 -7.89
N SER A 308 -38.33 4.42 -7.33
CA SER A 308 -38.90 3.95 -6.05
C SER A 308 -39.34 2.50 -6.12
N GLU A 309 -39.82 2.02 -7.27
CA GLU A 309 -40.24 0.62 -7.46
C GLU A 309 -39.05 -0.33 -7.22
N ASP A 310 -37.85 -0.04 -7.74
CA ASP A 310 -36.67 -0.86 -7.54
C ASP A 310 -36.22 -0.86 -6.08
N VAL A 311 -36.37 0.28 -5.40
CA VAL A 311 -36.11 0.41 -3.95
C VAL A 311 -37.05 -0.46 -3.17
N GLY A 312 -38.36 -0.42 -3.45
CA GLY A 312 -39.36 -1.23 -2.77
C GLY A 312 -39.13 -2.74 -2.96
N ARG A 313 -38.75 -3.15 -4.18
CA ARG A 313 -38.37 -4.56 -4.46
C ARG A 313 -37.11 -4.98 -3.66
N TYR A 314 -36.10 -4.17 -3.67
CA TYR A 314 -34.84 -4.44 -2.94
C TYR A 314 -35.09 -4.51 -1.43
N TRP A 315 -35.90 -3.60 -0.91
CA TRP A 315 -36.23 -3.54 0.51
C TRP A 315 -36.97 -4.81 0.98
N VAL A 316 -38.04 -5.20 0.27
CA VAL A 316 -38.76 -6.43 0.55
C VAL A 316 -37.87 -7.65 0.48
N ASP A 317 -37.02 -7.75 -0.54
CA ASP A 317 -36.25 -8.96 -0.80
C ASP A 317 -34.98 -9.08 0.04
N LYS A 318 -34.31 -7.94 0.37
CA LYS A 318 -32.94 -7.92 0.94
C LYS A 318 -32.87 -7.31 2.34
N ILE A 319 -33.72 -6.36 2.67
CA ILE A 319 -33.73 -5.71 3.98
C ILE A 319 -34.69 -6.42 4.92
N ASP A 320 -35.96 -6.52 4.50
CA ASP A 320 -37.00 -7.16 5.33
C ASP A 320 -37.04 -8.69 5.16
N GLU A 321 -36.37 -9.23 4.14
CA GLU A 321 -36.31 -10.65 3.80
C GLU A 321 -37.72 -11.31 3.74
N LEU A 322 -38.73 -10.58 3.24
CA LEU A 322 -40.09 -11.04 3.20
C LEU A 322 -40.26 -12.12 2.13
N MET A 323 -40.79 -13.26 2.55
CA MET A 323 -41.14 -14.37 1.63
C MET A 323 -42.56 -14.23 1.13
N TYR A 324 -42.75 -14.05 -0.18
CA TYR A 324 -44.03 -14.05 -0.83
C TYR A 324 -44.03 -14.96 -2.06
N SER A 325 -45.22 -15.40 -2.48
CA SER A 325 -45.35 -16.18 -3.71
C SER A 325 -45.17 -15.26 -4.93
N THR A 326 -44.42 -15.70 -5.93
CA THR A 326 -44.28 -14.99 -7.20
C THR A 326 -45.64 -14.69 -7.88
N ALA A 327 -46.69 -15.45 -7.57
CA ALA A 327 -48.04 -15.17 -8.04
C ALA A 327 -48.71 -13.93 -7.40
N LEU A 328 -48.12 -13.41 -6.31
CA LEU A 328 -48.59 -12.19 -5.64
C LEU A 328 -47.78 -10.95 -6.05
N GLU A 329 -46.68 -11.11 -6.78
CA GLU A 329 -45.79 -10.04 -7.15
C GLU A 329 -46.51 -8.89 -7.90
N ASP A 330 -47.39 -9.25 -8.84
CA ASP A 330 -48.18 -8.29 -9.61
C ASP A 330 -49.24 -7.53 -8.76
N TYR A 331 -49.44 -7.93 -7.52
CA TYR A 331 -50.42 -7.30 -6.60
C TYR A 331 -49.74 -6.47 -5.50
N ILE A 332 -48.40 -6.46 -5.43
CA ILE A 332 -47.63 -5.65 -4.48
C ILE A 332 -47.33 -4.32 -5.12
N ASP A 333 -47.69 -3.25 -4.45
CA ASP A 333 -47.34 -1.89 -4.87
C ASP A 333 -45.94 -1.54 -4.36
N PHE A 334 -44.90 -2.00 -5.08
CA PHE A 334 -43.52 -1.73 -4.75
C PHE A 334 -43.16 -0.27 -4.87
N THR A 335 -43.83 0.49 -5.72
CA THR A 335 -43.57 1.93 -5.89
C THR A 335 -43.94 2.69 -4.61
N THR A 336 -45.18 2.52 -4.14
CA THR A 336 -45.65 3.16 -2.89
C THR A 336 -44.82 2.69 -1.71
N TYR A 337 -44.48 1.38 -1.63
CA TYR A 337 -43.66 0.87 -0.56
C TYR A 337 -42.25 1.44 -0.58
N GLY A 338 -41.63 1.60 -1.77
CA GLY A 338 -40.33 2.21 -1.93
C GLY A 338 -40.32 3.70 -1.56
N GLU A 339 -41.38 4.45 -1.93
CA GLU A 339 -41.56 5.85 -1.53
C GLU A 339 -41.64 5.99 0.00
N ASP A 340 -42.44 5.14 0.66
CA ASP A 340 -42.59 5.13 2.12
C ASP A 340 -41.22 4.82 2.81
N MET A 341 -40.42 3.91 2.26
CA MET A 341 -39.10 3.57 2.82
C MET A 341 -38.08 4.69 2.59
N ILE A 342 -38.07 5.33 1.43
CA ILE A 342 -37.23 6.49 1.15
C ILE A 342 -37.56 7.62 2.13
N ASP A 343 -38.84 7.94 2.35
CA ASP A 343 -39.25 8.99 3.26
C ASP A 343 -38.94 8.64 4.74
N ALA A 344 -39.19 7.39 5.16
CA ALA A 344 -38.96 6.94 6.53
C ALA A 344 -37.47 6.91 6.93
N HIS A 345 -36.59 6.74 5.96
CA HIS A 345 -35.15 6.57 6.19
C HIS A 345 -34.33 7.75 5.63
N GLU A 346 -34.93 8.92 5.41
CA GLU A 346 -34.27 10.10 4.85
C GLU A 346 -33.49 9.81 3.55
N GLY A 347 -34.05 8.90 2.71
CA GLY A 347 -33.39 8.40 1.52
C GLY A 347 -33.18 9.46 0.45
N ARG A 348 -32.03 9.40 -0.23
CA ARG A 348 -31.71 10.27 -1.36
C ARG A 348 -31.06 9.48 -2.49
N PHE A 349 -31.55 9.64 -3.70
CA PHE A 349 -30.90 9.11 -4.90
C PHE A 349 -29.63 9.89 -5.18
N ILE A 350 -28.53 9.18 -5.28
CA ILE A 350 -27.19 9.73 -5.60
C ILE A 350 -26.86 9.34 -7.05
N GLU A 351 -26.70 10.36 -7.88
CA GLU A 351 -26.43 10.17 -9.31
C GLU A 351 -25.22 9.26 -9.53
N SER A 352 -25.39 8.26 -10.42
CA SER A 352 -24.38 7.26 -10.77
C SER A 352 -24.08 6.20 -9.68
N TYR A 353 -24.68 6.28 -8.48
CA TYR A 353 -24.45 5.34 -7.38
C TYR A 353 -25.68 4.49 -7.05
N GLY A 354 -26.82 5.12 -6.82
CA GLY A 354 -28.06 4.49 -6.37
C GLY A 354 -28.72 5.27 -5.25
N LEU A 355 -29.32 4.59 -4.27
CA LEU A 355 -29.96 5.20 -3.12
C LEU A 355 -29.08 5.08 -1.87
N VAL A 356 -28.95 6.16 -1.12
CA VAL A 356 -28.41 6.17 0.25
C VAL A 356 -29.52 6.54 1.21
N CYS A 357 -29.67 5.77 2.30
CA CYS A 357 -30.63 6.02 3.38
C CYS A 357 -29.94 5.91 4.74
N MET A 358 -30.51 6.53 5.76
CA MET A 358 -30.15 6.28 7.15
C MET A 358 -30.78 4.99 7.66
N LYS A 359 -30.17 4.27 8.59
CA LYS A 359 -30.82 3.19 9.34
C LYS A 359 -31.85 3.76 10.30
N GLU A 360 -32.81 2.91 10.71
CA GLU A 360 -33.86 3.30 11.66
C GLU A 360 -33.29 3.97 12.90
N ASP A 361 -33.99 5.00 13.40
CA ASP A 361 -33.67 5.78 14.61
C ASP A 361 -32.35 6.56 14.58
N MET A 362 -31.80 6.83 13.38
CA MET A 362 -30.55 7.59 13.19
C MET A 362 -30.77 8.79 12.26
N GLU A 363 -30.21 9.91 12.62
CA GLU A 363 -30.14 11.11 11.76
C GLU A 363 -28.68 11.37 11.33
N LEU A 364 -28.47 12.05 10.20
CA LEU A 364 -27.13 12.41 9.73
C LEU A 364 -26.36 13.21 10.77
N SER A 365 -27.06 14.09 11.51
CA SER A 365 -26.50 14.86 12.62
C SER A 365 -25.92 13.97 13.73
N ASP A 366 -26.52 12.82 14.02
CA ASP A 366 -26.03 11.88 15.03
C ASP A 366 -24.66 11.30 14.66
N VAL A 367 -24.47 11.01 13.36
CA VAL A 367 -23.20 10.50 12.84
C VAL A 367 -22.12 11.59 12.90
N LEU A 368 -22.48 12.82 12.56
CA LEU A 368 -21.55 13.95 12.52
C LEU A 368 -21.25 14.59 13.90
N GLU A 369 -22.16 14.45 14.90
CA GLU A 369 -21.99 15.03 16.25
C GLU A 369 -21.37 14.06 17.27
N ASN A 370 -21.33 12.75 17.01
CA ASN A 370 -21.07 11.68 18.01
C ASN A 370 -19.62 11.55 18.48
N ASN A 371 -18.72 12.52 18.24
CA ASN A 371 -17.31 12.47 18.66
C ASN A 371 -16.90 13.44 19.78
N GLY A 372 -17.86 14.03 20.51
CA GLY A 372 -17.56 14.86 21.69
C GLY A 372 -17.33 14.07 22.99
N ILE A 373 -17.59 12.77 23.08
CA ILE A 373 -17.67 12.03 24.37
C ILE A 373 -16.74 10.80 24.45
N GLY A 374 -15.97 10.47 23.41
CA GLY A 374 -15.09 9.28 23.38
C GLY A 374 -13.66 9.49 23.90
N GLY A 375 -13.28 10.68 24.37
CA GLY A 375 -11.92 11.07 24.73
C GLY A 375 -11.63 11.20 26.24
N MET A 376 -12.30 10.46 27.14
CA MET A 376 -11.93 10.37 28.54
C MET A 376 -12.27 9.01 29.14
N ASN A 377 -11.42 8.02 28.94
CA ASN A 377 -11.19 6.96 29.93
C ASN A 377 -9.75 6.48 29.80
N LEU A 378 -8.97 6.94 30.79
CA LEU A 378 -7.72 6.45 31.40
C LEU A 378 -7.02 5.22 30.80
#